data_aae3bd8efe159ad838d748ae77e27d68
#
_entry.id   aae3bd8efe159ad838d748ae77e27d68
#
_cell.length_a   1.000
_cell.length_b   1.000
_cell.length_c   1.000
_cell.angle_alpha   90.00
_cell.angle_beta   90.00
_cell.angle_gamma   90.00
#
_symmetry.space_group_name_H-M   'P 1'
#
loop_
_entity.id
_entity.type
_entity.pdbx_description
1 polymer ?
#
loop_
_entity_poly.entity_id
_entity_poly.type
_entity_poly.pdbx_seq_one_letter_code
_entity_poly.pdbx_strand_id
1 'polypeptide(L)' 'MNVNVYIPTPFRRATNNKDLVSLDAPDVRGLLDGLEARFEGLRGLVRNEQGEVHHHVNIYVNSEAIESLAGLATSL' A
#
# COMPACT_ATOMS: atom_id res chain seq x y z
N MET A 1 12.86 7.47 -2.61
CA MET A 1 13.46 6.14 -2.44
C MET A 1 12.62 5.09 -3.11
N ASN A 2 13.26 4.12 -3.74
CA ASN A 2 12.53 3.05 -4.39
C ASN A 2 12.08 2.02 -3.34
N VAL A 3 10.80 1.70 -3.37
CA VAL A 3 10.20 0.81 -2.36
C VAL A 3 9.62 -0.40 -3.07
N ASN A 4 9.90 -1.58 -2.54
CA ASN A 4 9.32 -2.82 -3.05
C ASN A 4 8.05 -3.13 -2.26
N VAL A 5 6.95 -3.36 -2.97
CA VAL A 5 5.64 -3.64 -2.38
C VAL A 5 5.24 -5.06 -2.73
N TYR A 6 5.00 -5.88 -1.71
CA TYR A 6 4.50 -7.23 -1.89
C TYR A 6 2.98 -7.21 -1.93
N ILE A 7 2.41 -7.78 -2.97
CA ILE A 7 0.96 -7.79 -3.19
C ILE A 7 0.40 -9.14 -2.74
N PRO A 8 -0.46 -9.17 -1.72
CA PRO A 8 -1.08 -10.42 -1.28
C PRO A 8 -1.97 -11.04 -2.36
N THR A 9 -2.13 -12.34 -2.31
CA THR A 9 -2.94 -13.08 -3.29
C THR A 9 -4.33 -12.47 -3.53
N PRO A 10 -5.08 -12.04 -2.50
CA PRO A 10 -6.42 -11.46 -2.74
C PRO A 10 -6.40 -10.20 -3.59
N PHE A 11 -5.29 -9.48 -3.65
CA PHE A 11 -5.20 -8.22 -4.39
C PHE A 11 -4.51 -8.36 -5.75
N ARG A 12 -4.01 -9.53 -6.09
CA ARG A 12 -3.23 -9.72 -7.34
C ARG A 12 -4.05 -9.51 -8.60
N ARG A 13 -5.35 -9.73 -8.55
CA ARG A 13 -6.22 -9.45 -9.69
C ARG A 13 -6.19 -7.98 -10.07
N ALA A 14 -6.05 -7.11 -9.07
CA ALA A 14 -6.02 -5.67 -9.30
C ALA A 14 -4.65 -5.19 -9.80
N THR A 15 -3.61 -6.01 -9.72
CA THR A 15 -2.25 -5.65 -10.12
C THR A 15 -1.75 -6.50 -11.29
N ASN A 16 -2.65 -7.00 -12.13
CA ASN A 16 -2.33 -7.85 -13.28
C ASN A 16 -1.53 -9.09 -12.87
N ASN A 17 -1.88 -9.69 -11.73
CA ASN A 17 -1.23 -10.86 -11.14
C ASN A 17 0.22 -10.64 -10.73
N LYS A 18 0.62 -9.39 -10.53
CA LYS A 18 1.96 -9.08 -10.02
C LYS A 18 1.98 -9.27 -8.51
N ASP A 19 3.00 -9.95 -8.03
CA ASP A 19 3.20 -10.17 -6.59
C ASP A 19 4.18 -9.16 -5.99
N LEU A 20 4.92 -8.45 -6.83
CA LEU A 20 5.89 -7.45 -6.40
C LEU A 20 5.82 -6.25 -7.32
N VAL A 21 5.68 -5.06 -6.73
CA VAL A 21 5.64 -3.79 -7.45
C VAL A 21 6.66 -2.85 -6.79
N SER A 22 7.46 -2.18 -7.61
CA SER A 22 8.42 -1.19 -7.12
C SER A 22 7.92 0.21 -7.42
N LEU A 23 7.91 1.08 -6.41
CA LEU A 23 7.49 2.45 -6.53
C LEU A 23 8.43 3.36 -5.75
N ASP A 24 8.53 4.62 -6.19
CA ASP A 24 9.24 5.64 -5.45
C ASP A 24 8.22 6.48 -4.69
N ALA A 25 8.40 6.59 -3.37
CA ALA A 25 7.48 7.35 -2.52
C ALA A 25 8.19 7.82 -1.25
N PRO A 26 7.82 9.01 -0.73
CA PRO A 26 8.44 9.54 0.49
C PRO A 26 7.86 8.93 1.77
N ASP A 27 6.62 8.47 1.73
CA ASP A 27 5.92 7.92 2.89
C ASP A 27 4.88 6.89 2.43
N VAL A 28 4.23 6.26 3.41
CA VAL A 28 3.24 5.21 3.13
C VAL A 28 2.03 5.78 2.37
N ARG A 29 1.57 6.98 2.74
CA ARG A 29 0.45 7.61 2.03
C ARG A 29 0.78 7.83 0.56
N GLY A 30 1.95 8.37 0.26
CA GLY A 30 2.39 8.59 -1.11
C GLY A 30 2.52 7.27 -1.88
N LEU A 31 2.98 6.22 -1.19
CA LEU A 31 3.08 4.90 -1.79
C LEU A 31 1.71 4.36 -2.20
N LEU A 32 0.72 4.48 -1.31
CA LEU A 32 -0.63 4.01 -1.60
C LEU A 32 -1.29 4.84 -2.70
N ASP A 33 -1.07 6.15 -2.69
CA ASP A 33 -1.56 7.02 -3.77
C ASP A 33 -0.99 6.58 -5.12
N GLY A 34 0.30 6.28 -5.17
CA GLY A 34 0.96 5.83 -6.38
C GLY A 34 0.46 4.46 -6.85
N LEU A 35 0.24 3.55 -5.92
CA LEU A 35 -0.32 2.23 -6.24
C LEU A 35 -1.71 2.35 -6.83
N GLU A 36 -2.57 3.16 -6.22
CA GLU A 36 -3.95 3.33 -6.69
C GLU A 36 -4.02 4.05 -8.03
N ALA A 37 -3.09 4.97 -8.28
CA ALA A 37 -3.01 5.63 -9.58
C ALA A 37 -2.54 4.67 -10.68
N ARG A 38 -1.66 3.75 -10.33
CA ARG A 38 -1.12 2.77 -11.28
C ARG A 38 -2.06 1.59 -11.51
N PHE A 39 -2.77 1.19 -10.45
CA PHE A 39 -3.69 0.06 -10.48
C PHE A 39 -5.04 0.50 -9.93
N GLU A 40 -5.93 0.95 -10.80
CA GLU A 40 -7.24 1.46 -10.40
C GLU A 40 -8.07 0.45 -9.61
N GLY A 41 -7.86 -0.85 -9.88
CA GLY A 41 -8.56 -1.91 -9.16
C GLY A 41 -8.23 -1.97 -7.67
N LEU A 42 -7.17 -1.32 -7.22
CA LEU A 42 -6.82 -1.25 -5.80
C LEU A 42 -7.62 -0.19 -5.04
N ARG A 43 -8.26 0.74 -5.75
CA ARG A 43 -9.07 1.78 -5.11
C ARG A 43 -10.21 1.14 -4.34
N GLY A 44 -10.35 1.51 -3.09
CA GLY A 44 -11.36 0.97 -2.21
C GLY A 44 -11.02 -0.38 -1.59
N LEU A 45 -9.96 -1.05 -2.04
CA LEU A 45 -9.54 -2.34 -1.46
C LEU A 45 -8.61 -2.17 -0.26
N VAL A 46 -7.72 -1.20 -0.30
CA VAL A 46 -6.76 -0.96 0.78
C VAL A 46 -7.26 0.15 1.71
N ARG A 47 -7.76 1.24 1.13
CA ARG A 47 -8.28 2.39 1.90
C ARG A 47 -9.75 2.62 1.58
N ASN A 48 -10.48 3.14 2.58
CA ASN A 48 -11.88 3.51 2.40
C ASN A 48 -11.99 4.91 1.77
N GLU A 49 -13.23 5.42 1.62
CA GLU A 49 -13.48 6.72 1.00
C GLU A 49 -12.89 7.89 1.78
N GLN A 50 -12.69 7.72 3.08
CA GLN A 50 -12.07 8.73 3.93
C GLN A 50 -10.54 8.67 3.88
N GLY A 51 -9.97 7.76 3.10
CA GLY A 51 -8.53 7.59 2.99
C GLY A 51 -7.91 6.78 4.12
N GLU A 52 -8.71 6.15 4.96
CA GLU A 52 -8.23 5.32 6.04
C GLU A 52 -8.04 3.87 5.57
N VAL A 53 -7.00 3.21 6.07
CA VAL A 53 -6.76 1.81 5.76
C VAL A 53 -7.85 0.93 6.38
N HIS A 54 -8.43 0.04 5.59
CA HIS A 54 -9.41 -0.91 6.10
C HIS A 54 -8.80 -1.73 7.24
N HIS A 55 -9.57 -1.97 8.30
CA HIS A 55 -9.05 -2.65 9.49
C HIS A 55 -8.63 -4.10 9.24
N HIS A 56 -9.10 -4.71 8.16
CA HIS A 56 -8.68 -6.08 7.77
C HIS A 56 -7.41 -6.09 6.93
N VAL A 57 -6.85 -4.92 6.59
CA VAL A 57 -5.62 -4.80 5.81
C VAL A 57 -4.48 -4.41 6.75
N ASN A 58 -3.40 -5.17 6.69
CA ASN A 58 -2.20 -4.89 7.49
C ASN A 58 -1.08 -4.43 6.57
N ILE A 59 -0.44 -3.32 6.92
CA ILE A 59 0.67 -2.76 6.16
C ILE A 59 1.91 -2.80 7.04
N TYR A 60 3.00 -3.31 6.50
CA TYR A 60 4.27 -3.44 7.21
C TYR A 60 5.37 -2.72 6.47
N VAL A 61 6.22 -2.02 7.21
CA VAL A 61 7.45 -1.40 6.70
C VAL A 61 8.61 -2.03 7.45
N ASN A 62 9.52 -2.69 6.72
CA ASN A 62 10.65 -3.41 7.31
C ASN A 62 10.22 -4.35 8.44
N SER A 63 9.14 -5.09 8.21
CA SER A 63 8.57 -6.06 9.14
C SER A 63 7.89 -5.45 10.37
N GLU A 64 7.69 -4.13 10.40
CA GLU A 64 6.95 -3.47 11.47
C GLU A 64 5.62 -2.96 10.96
N ALA A 65 4.53 -3.23 11.69
CA ALA A 65 3.21 -2.73 11.33
C ALA A 65 3.20 -1.20 11.42
N ILE A 66 2.56 -0.54 10.46
CA ILE A 66 2.53 0.93 10.46
C ILE A 66 1.80 1.51 11.66
N GLU A 67 0.90 0.76 12.31
CA GLU A 67 0.25 1.19 13.54
C GLU A 67 1.26 1.39 14.68
N SER A 68 2.37 0.66 14.66
CA SER A 68 3.47 0.83 15.62
C SER A 68 4.43 1.93 15.23
N LEU A 69 4.23 2.53 14.08
CA LEU A 69 5.04 3.61 13.55
C LEU A 69 4.15 4.86 13.46
N ALA A 70 4.27 5.62 12.38
CA ALA A 70 3.47 6.85 12.20
C ALA A 70 2.24 6.63 11.29
N GLY A 71 1.77 5.40 11.14
CA GLY A 71 0.65 5.09 10.25
C GLY A 71 0.95 5.49 8.81
N LEU A 72 0.01 6.16 8.16
CA LEU A 72 0.20 6.60 6.77
C LEU A 72 1.30 7.66 6.62
N ALA A 73 1.68 8.33 7.70
CA ALA A 73 2.76 9.32 7.68
C ALA A 73 4.15 8.69 7.88
N THR A 74 4.23 7.37 8.00
CA THR A 74 5.50 6.68 8.15
C THR A 74 6.41 6.97 6.97
N SER A 75 7.62 7.48 7.24
CA SER A 75 8.62 7.77 6.21
C SER A 75 9.19 6.48 5.64
N LEU A 76 9.47 6.51 4.36
CA LEU A 76 10.06 5.37 3.65
C LEU A 76 11.49 5.64 3.21
#